data_b295698b04d0c2b1816c182301e0027c
#
_entry.id   b295698b04d0c2b1816c182301e0027c
#
_cell.length_a   1.000
_cell.length_b   1.000
_cell.length_c   1.000
_cell.angle_alpha   90.00
_cell.angle_beta   90.00
_cell.angle_gamma   90.00
#
_symmetry.space_group_name_H-M   'P 1'
#
loop_
_entity.id
_entity.type
_entity.pdbx_description
1 polymer ?
#
loop_
_entity_poly.entity_id
_entity_poly.type
_entity_poly.pdbx_seq_one_letter_code
_entity_poly.pdbx_strand_id
1 'polypeptide(L)'
;MKNLLVIFSVLFLSCNQNKSEENSTCEKPTEELKMYEASEMAVLMEQMYVHNNQLREKIIKKDSLGKLPKYFLNISDATMTKGKERDDFFNNKAGFFLKTQSEIYGSKNTKESFNTMVDACISCHKVKCGGPIERIKKLYIK
;
A
#
# COMPACT_ATOMS: atom_id res chain seq x y z
N MET A 1 -70.62 -18.65 -16.73
CA MET A 1 -69.24 -18.40 -16.26
C MET A 1 -68.52 -19.72 -15.96
N LYS A 2 -68.45 -20.62 -16.97
CA LYS A 2 -67.88 -21.97 -16.78
C LYS A 2 -66.89 -22.42 -17.86
N ASN A 3 -66.56 -21.54 -18.85
CA ASN A 3 -65.76 -21.94 -20.03
C ASN A 3 -64.42 -21.14 -20.19
N LEU A 4 -63.96 -20.48 -19.12
CA LEU A 4 -62.71 -19.68 -19.23
C LEU A 4 -61.49 -20.35 -18.62
N LEU A 5 -61.61 -21.59 -18.10
CA LEU A 5 -60.55 -22.26 -17.32
C LEU A 5 -59.86 -23.41 -18.10
N VAL A 6 -60.16 -23.62 -19.36
CA VAL A 6 -59.64 -24.77 -20.17
C VAL A 6 -58.59 -24.36 -21.17
N ILE A 7 -58.37 -23.06 -21.45
CA ILE A 7 -57.46 -22.60 -22.51
C ILE A 7 -56.02 -22.34 -22.05
N PHE A 8 -55.72 -22.46 -20.74
CA PHE A 8 -54.37 -22.13 -20.22
C PHE A 8 -53.42 -23.33 -20.03
N SER A 9 -53.84 -24.53 -20.41
CA SER A 9 -53.10 -25.78 -20.14
C SER A 9 -52.32 -26.39 -21.30
N VAL A 10 -52.14 -25.74 -22.46
CA VAL A 10 -51.56 -26.38 -23.68
C VAL A 10 -50.23 -25.73 -24.12
N LEU A 11 -49.60 -24.84 -23.39
CA LEU A 11 -48.38 -24.11 -23.85
C LEU A 11 -47.06 -24.57 -23.23
N PHE A 12 -46.99 -25.75 -22.60
CA PHE A 12 -45.72 -26.22 -21.97
C PHE A 12 -45.12 -27.47 -22.62
N LEU A 13 -45.30 -27.72 -23.88
CA LEU A 13 -44.68 -28.85 -24.57
C LEU A 13 -44.02 -28.40 -25.85
N SER A 14 -42.88 -27.74 -25.79
CA SER A 14 -41.91 -27.73 -26.87
C SER A 14 -40.60 -27.11 -26.44
N CYS A 15 -39.64 -27.91 -26.04
CA CYS A 15 -38.19 -27.69 -26.25
C CYS A 15 -37.45 -28.98 -25.89
N ASN A 16 -37.57 -29.96 -26.81
CA ASN A 16 -36.60 -31.04 -26.88
C ASN A 16 -35.66 -30.69 -28.03
N GLN A 17 -34.50 -30.11 -27.74
CA GLN A 17 -33.39 -30.02 -28.67
C GLN A 17 -32.24 -30.86 -28.17
N ASN A 18 -32.10 -32.04 -28.76
CA ASN A 18 -30.86 -32.78 -28.78
C ASN A 18 -29.77 -31.89 -29.33
N LYS A 19 -28.82 -31.51 -28.50
CA LYS A 19 -27.56 -30.91 -28.94
C LYS A 19 -26.43 -31.86 -28.53
N SER A 20 -25.85 -32.43 -29.58
CA SER A 20 -24.61 -33.22 -29.58
C SER A 20 -23.58 -32.62 -28.63
N GLU A 21 -23.00 -33.51 -27.83
CA GLU A 21 -21.81 -33.29 -27.00
C GLU A 21 -20.66 -32.87 -27.90
N GLU A 22 -20.32 -31.61 -27.90
CA GLU A 22 -19.00 -31.16 -28.28
C GLU A 22 -18.27 -30.84 -26.98
N ASN A 23 -17.45 -31.80 -26.57
CA ASN A 23 -16.61 -31.79 -25.39
C ASN A 23 -15.49 -30.73 -25.63
N SER A 24 -15.81 -29.46 -25.43
CA SER A 24 -14.82 -28.40 -25.32
C SER A 24 -14.42 -28.29 -23.88
N THR A 25 -13.42 -29.08 -23.52
CA THR A 25 -12.70 -28.96 -22.25
C THR A 25 -11.98 -27.62 -22.27
N CYS A 26 -12.65 -26.58 -21.79
CA CYS A 26 -12.03 -25.31 -21.48
C CYS A 26 -11.23 -25.50 -20.18
N GLU A 27 -10.06 -26.11 -20.28
CA GLU A 27 -9.05 -26.05 -19.21
C GLU A 27 -8.62 -24.60 -19.08
N LYS A 28 -9.28 -23.88 -18.19
CA LYS A 28 -8.73 -22.65 -17.66
C LYS A 28 -7.42 -23.03 -16.95
N PRO A 29 -6.27 -22.47 -17.38
CA PRO A 29 -5.07 -22.57 -16.55
C PRO A 29 -5.45 -21.94 -15.19
N THR A 30 -5.53 -22.75 -14.17
CA THR A 30 -5.52 -22.29 -12.78
C THR A 30 -4.12 -21.75 -12.53
N GLU A 31 -3.83 -20.53 -13.00
CA GLU A 31 -2.74 -19.76 -12.43
C GLU A 31 -3.11 -19.57 -10.96
N GLU A 32 -2.41 -20.32 -10.12
CA GLU A 32 -2.43 -20.14 -8.68
C GLU A 32 -2.07 -18.67 -8.42
N LEU A 33 -3.04 -17.87 -8.02
CA LEU A 33 -2.83 -16.47 -7.67
C LEU A 33 -1.87 -16.43 -6.48
N LYS A 34 -0.57 -16.39 -6.78
CA LYS A 34 0.45 -16.16 -5.77
C LYS A 34 0.22 -14.76 -5.20
N MET A 35 -0.25 -14.72 -3.97
CA MET A 35 -0.35 -13.46 -3.23
C MET A 35 1.03 -12.80 -3.22
N TYR A 36 1.07 -11.52 -3.57
CA TYR A 36 2.31 -10.73 -3.50
C TYR A 36 2.81 -10.71 -2.05
N GLU A 37 3.97 -11.29 -1.82
CA GLU A 37 4.68 -11.22 -0.54
C GLU A 37 5.55 -9.96 -0.53
N ALA A 38 5.18 -9.02 0.33
CA ALA A 38 5.93 -7.78 0.49
C ALA A 38 7.28 -8.04 1.15
N SER A 39 8.36 -7.43 0.65
CA SER A 39 9.66 -7.48 1.33
C SER A 39 9.62 -6.80 2.70
N GLU A 40 10.55 -7.15 3.60
CA GLU A 40 10.68 -6.49 4.90
C GLU A 40 10.84 -4.97 4.74
N MET A 41 11.60 -4.51 3.78
CA MET A 41 11.76 -3.08 3.49
C MET A 41 10.42 -2.44 3.09
N ALA A 42 9.60 -3.10 2.27
CA ALA A 42 8.30 -2.57 1.86
C ALA A 42 7.34 -2.48 3.07
N VAL A 43 7.32 -3.50 3.93
CA VAL A 43 6.55 -3.50 5.18
C VAL A 43 7.02 -2.39 6.11
N LEU A 44 8.35 -2.22 6.28
CA LEU A 44 8.93 -1.18 7.10
C LEU A 44 8.56 0.23 6.60
N MET A 45 8.63 0.48 5.29
CA MET A 45 8.22 1.77 4.69
C MET A 45 6.74 2.08 4.95
N GLU A 46 5.88 1.06 4.90
CA GLU A 46 4.46 1.24 5.24
C GLU A 46 4.27 1.59 6.73
N GLN A 47 4.96 0.90 7.63
CA GLN A 47 4.93 1.18 9.07
C GLN A 47 5.41 2.60 9.37
N MET A 48 6.50 3.05 8.73
CA MET A 48 7.02 4.41 8.85
C MET A 48 6.03 5.45 8.34
N TYR A 49 5.37 5.18 7.21
CA TYR A 49 4.34 6.07 6.66
C TYR A 49 3.16 6.23 7.63
N VAL A 50 2.63 5.11 8.15
CA VAL A 50 1.52 5.14 9.11
C VAL A 50 1.90 5.91 10.38
N HIS A 51 3.10 5.64 10.93
CA HIS A 51 3.58 6.37 12.10
C HIS A 51 3.72 7.88 11.82
N ASN A 52 4.32 8.26 10.71
CA ASN A 52 4.51 9.67 10.36
C ASN A 52 3.19 10.39 10.08
N ASN A 53 2.18 9.69 9.57
CA ASN A 53 0.85 10.27 9.45
C ASN A 53 0.22 10.54 10.84
N GLN A 54 0.39 9.62 11.80
CA GLN A 54 -0.04 9.83 13.19
C GLN A 54 0.75 10.96 13.87
N LEU A 55 2.07 11.02 13.65
CA LEU A 55 2.94 12.08 14.17
C LEU A 55 2.54 13.46 13.61
N ARG A 56 2.21 13.52 12.30
CA ARG A 56 1.67 14.71 11.65
C ARG A 56 0.42 15.24 12.38
N GLU A 57 -0.53 14.36 12.67
CA GLU A 57 -1.76 14.75 13.39
C GLU A 57 -1.46 15.28 14.81
N LYS A 58 -0.50 14.64 15.53
CA LYS A 58 -0.07 15.13 16.84
C LYS A 58 0.56 16.53 16.77
N ILE A 59 1.40 16.78 15.76
CA ILE A 59 2.02 18.10 15.56
C ILE A 59 0.95 19.16 15.30
N ILE A 60 -0.02 18.87 14.44
CA ILE A 60 -1.13 19.79 14.13
C ILE A 60 -1.96 20.11 15.38
N LYS A 61 -2.24 19.09 16.21
CA LYS A 61 -3.00 19.24 17.47
C LYS A 61 -2.18 19.78 18.63
N LYS A 62 -0.86 19.93 18.45
CA LYS A 62 0.08 20.30 19.53
C LYS A 62 0.11 19.29 20.69
N ASP A 63 -0.14 18.01 20.38
CA ASP A 63 -0.09 16.92 21.35
C ASP A 63 1.36 16.48 21.62
N SER A 64 1.56 15.68 22.68
CA SER A 64 2.84 15.06 22.97
C SER A 64 3.26 14.11 21.85
N LEU A 65 4.48 14.30 21.32
CA LEU A 65 4.97 13.51 20.19
C LEU A 65 5.49 12.12 20.59
N GLY A 66 5.84 11.94 21.87
CA GLY A 66 6.46 10.70 22.36
C GLY A 66 7.93 10.60 21.98
N LYS A 67 8.39 9.42 21.56
CA LYS A 67 9.77 9.13 21.19
C LYS A 67 9.82 8.44 19.83
N LEU A 68 10.97 8.53 19.16
CA LEU A 68 11.22 7.78 17.92
C LEU A 68 11.11 6.26 18.17
N PRO A 69 10.26 5.52 17.45
CA PRO A 69 10.18 4.09 17.61
C PRO A 69 11.46 3.39 17.13
N LYS A 70 11.92 2.40 17.90
CA LYS A 70 13.17 1.68 17.61
C LYS A 70 13.19 0.99 16.24
N TYR A 71 12.03 0.52 15.76
CA TYR A 71 11.95 -0.19 14.47
C TYR A 71 12.34 0.66 13.26
N PHE A 72 12.39 2.00 13.39
CA PHE A 72 12.92 2.87 12.33
C PHE A 72 14.39 2.55 12.00
N LEU A 73 15.16 2.09 12.97
CA LEU A 73 16.56 1.70 12.77
C LEU A 73 16.71 0.50 11.83
N ASN A 74 15.68 -0.33 11.71
CA ASN A 74 15.67 -1.48 10.80
C ASN A 74 15.81 -1.09 9.32
N ILE A 75 15.71 0.20 8.97
CA ILE A 75 15.99 0.67 7.61
C ILE A 75 17.40 0.29 7.14
N SER A 76 18.35 0.14 8.09
CA SER A 76 19.71 -0.28 7.78
C SER A 76 19.85 -1.76 7.43
N ASP A 77 18.92 -2.61 7.90
CA ASP A 77 19.09 -4.07 7.86
C ASP A 77 17.97 -4.81 7.13
N ALA A 78 16.75 -4.23 7.03
CA ALA A 78 15.60 -4.87 6.42
C ALA A 78 15.88 -5.36 4.99
N THR A 79 15.45 -6.58 4.68
CA THR A 79 15.63 -7.20 3.36
C THR A 79 15.02 -6.32 2.26
N MET A 80 15.85 -5.94 1.28
CA MET A 80 15.43 -5.07 0.18
C MET A 80 14.42 -5.74 -0.73
N THR A 81 13.57 -4.94 -1.36
CA THR A 81 12.68 -5.42 -2.43
C THR A 81 13.50 -5.95 -3.59
N LYS A 82 13.07 -7.08 -4.18
CA LYS A 82 13.75 -7.71 -5.33
C LYS A 82 14.10 -6.67 -6.41
N GLY A 83 15.33 -6.71 -6.89
CA GLY A 83 15.86 -5.76 -7.89
C GLY A 83 16.21 -4.38 -7.33
N LYS A 84 16.23 -4.20 -6.00
CA LYS A 84 16.72 -3.00 -5.32
C LYS A 84 17.95 -3.34 -4.49
N GLU A 85 18.89 -2.41 -4.44
CA GLU A 85 20.16 -2.60 -3.75
C GLU A 85 20.34 -1.58 -2.63
N ARG A 86 21.04 -2.03 -1.56
CA ARG A 86 21.51 -1.17 -0.48
C ARG A 86 22.91 -0.69 -0.86
N ASP A 87 22.98 0.35 -1.70
CA ASP A 87 24.20 1.02 -2.11
C ASP A 87 24.53 2.22 -1.20
N ASP A 88 25.65 2.89 -1.46
CA ASP A 88 26.09 4.06 -0.71
C ASP A 88 25.07 5.20 -0.76
N PHE A 89 24.39 5.40 -1.92
CA PHE A 89 23.33 6.38 -2.01
C PHE A 89 22.19 6.07 -1.03
N PHE A 90 21.74 4.80 -0.99
CA PHE A 90 20.70 4.38 -0.05
C PHE A 90 21.15 4.58 1.40
N ASN A 91 22.36 4.13 1.77
CA ASN A 91 22.90 4.24 3.13
C ASN A 91 22.98 5.70 3.59
N ASN A 92 23.48 6.60 2.73
CA ASN A 92 23.54 8.03 3.01
C ASN A 92 22.15 8.65 3.20
N LYS A 93 21.16 8.27 2.36
CA LYS A 93 19.78 8.78 2.46
C LYS A 93 19.05 8.21 3.67
N ALA A 94 19.26 6.95 4.01
CA ALA A 94 18.70 6.33 5.21
C ALA A 94 19.23 7.01 6.48
N GLY A 95 20.55 7.26 6.55
CA GLY A 95 21.16 7.99 7.67
C GLY A 95 20.62 9.42 7.78
N PHE A 96 20.48 10.15 6.66
CA PHE A 96 19.90 11.48 6.64
C PHE A 96 18.42 11.48 7.10
N PHE A 97 17.64 10.51 6.64
CA PHE A 97 16.25 10.33 7.06
C PHE A 97 16.17 10.09 8.57
N LEU A 98 16.95 9.15 9.13
CA LEU A 98 16.94 8.86 10.57
C LEU A 98 17.31 10.08 11.40
N LYS A 99 18.29 10.87 10.95
CA LYS A 99 18.68 12.13 11.59
C LYS A 99 17.51 13.11 11.61
N THR A 100 16.93 13.45 10.45
CA THR A 100 15.81 14.41 10.36
C THR A 100 14.59 13.94 11.12
N GLN A 101 14.30 12.62 11.11
CA GLN A 101 13.22 12.02 11.87
C GLN A 101 13.42 12.19 13.39
N SER A 102 14.64 11.99 13.88
CA SER A 102 14.95 12.11 15.32
C SER A 102 14.86 13.56 15.80
N GLU A 103 15.26 14.52 14.96
CA GLU A 103 15.27 15.95 15.28
C GLU A 103 13.86 16.51 15.56
N ILE A 104 12.80 15.90 15.03
CA ILE A 104 11.41 16.33 15.24
C ILE A 104 11.05 16.34 16.74
N TYR A 105 11.49 15.33 17.49
CA TYR A 105 11.10 15.12 18.89
C TYR A 105 11.74 16.10 19.89
N GLY A 106 12.81 16.80 19.48
CA GLY A 106 13.48 17.82 20.27
C GLY A 106 13.33 19.24 19.70
N SER A 107 12.65 19.39 18.57
CA SER A 107 12.57 20.67 17.85
C SER A 107 11.60 21.65 18.50
N LYS A 108 11.99 22.93 18.55
CA LYS A 108 11.08 24.04 18.87
C LYS A 108 10.12 24.36 17.72
N ASN A 109 10.51 24.06 16.47
CA ASN A 109 9.68 24.22 15.27
C ASN A 109 9.38 22.83 14.67
N THR A 110 8.50 22.09 15.32
CA THR A 110 8.18 20.70 14.95
C THR A 110 7.59 20.58 13.55
N LYS A 111 6.83 21.58 13.06
CA LYS A 111 6.26 21.58 11.71
C LYS A 111 7.36 21.63 10.64
N GLU A 112 8.32 22.51 10.79
CA GLU A 112 9.44 22.65 9.84
C GLU A 112 10.31 21.41 9.85
N SER A 113 10.69 20.91 11.03
CA SER A 113 11.47 19.67 11.17
C SER A 113 10.76 18.48 10.57
N PHE A 114 9.44 18.37 10.73
CA PHE A 114 8.64 17.34 10.12
C PHE A 114 8.64 17.43 8.58
N ASN A 115 8.46 18.63 8.03
CA ASN A 115 8.48 18.84 6.58
C ASN A 115 9.87 18.53 6.00
N THR A 116 10.95 18.86 6.71
CA THR A 116 12.33 18.49 6.33
C THR A 116 12.51 16.97 6.27
N MET A 117 11.94 16.23 7.22
CA MET A 117 11.91 14.76 7.18
C MET A 117 11.13 14.25 5.95
N VAL A 118 10.00 14.86 5.60
CA VAL A 118 9.25 14.50 4.37
C VAL A 118 10.10 14.73 3.12
N ASP A 119 10.87 15.83 3.06
CA ASP A 119 11.83 16.10 1.97
C ASP A 119 12.91 15.00 1.90
N ALA A 120 13.41 14.53 3.04
CA ALA A 120 14.36 13.42 3.09
C ALA A 120 13.76 12.13 2.48
N CYS A 121 12.51 11.78 2.81
CA CYS A 121 11.80 10.66 2.19
C CYS A 121 11.71 10.82 0.67
N ILE A 122 11.24 11.97 0.20
CA ILE A 122 11.06 12.24 -1.24
C ILE A 122 12.41 12.18 -1.97
N SER A 123 13.48 12.74 -1.39
CA SER A 123 14.80 12.76 -2.02
C SER A 123 15.37 11.36 -2.29
N CYS A 124 15.14 10.42 -1.38
CA CYS A 124 15.51 9.02 -1.57
C CYS A 124 14.61 8.34 -2.61
N HIS A 125 13.30 8.50 -2.45
CA HIS A 125 12.29 7.86 -3.30
C HIS A 125 12.36 8.29 -4.78
N LYS A 126 12.79 9.51 -5.08
CA LYS A 126 13.02 9.97 -6.46
C LYS A 126 14.03 9.11 -7.23
N VAL A 127 14.98 8.48 -6.52
CA VAL A 127 16.02 7.66 -7.15
C VAL A 127 15.71 6.18 -7.01
N LYS A 128 15.28 5.73 -5.83
CA LYS A 128 15.16 4.31 -5.51
C LYS A 128 13.78 3.71 -5.82
N CYS A 129 12.69 4.46 -5.60
CA CYS A 129 11.33 3.92 -5.71
C CYS A 129 10.28 5.02 -5.89
N GLY A 130 10.04 5.47 -7.10
CA GLY A 130 9.16 6.62 -7.40
C GLY A 130 7.68 6.43 -7.06
N GLY A 131 7.16 5.20 -7.04
CA GLY A 131 5.74 4.92 -6.85
C GLY A 131 5.09 5.58 -5.63
N PRO A 132 5.70 5.56 -4.42
CA PRO A 132 5.11 6.15 -3.22
C PRO A 132 5.13 7.68 -3.14
N ILE A 133 5.80 8.41 -4.04
CA ILE A 133 6.05 9.86 -3.89
C ILE A 133 4.76 10.66 -3.69
N GLU A 134 3.72 10.42 -4.48
CA GLU A 134 2.47 11.17 -4.37
C GLU A 134 1.76 10.91 -3.02
N ARG A 135 1.94 9.73 -2.45
CA ARG A 135 1.44 9.41 -1.11
C ARG A 135 2.27 10.12 -0.04
N ILE A 136 3.60 10.10 -0.16
CA ILE A 136 4.52 10.77 0.77
C ILE A 136 4.25 12.28 0.82
N LYS A 137 4.00 12.93 -0.31
CA LYS A 137 3.66 14.36 -0.36
C LYS A 137 2.44 14.74 0.49
N LYS A 138 1.52 13.79 0.75
CA LYS A 138 0.35 14.03 1.61
C LYS A 138 0.72 14.21 3.09
N LEU A 139 1.94 13.85 3.49
CA LEU A 139 2.43 14.06 4.85
C LEU A 139 2.75 15.53 5.15
N TYR A 140 3.03 16.37 4.15
CA TYR A 140 3.36 17.77 4.42
C TYR A 140 2.30 18.47 5.28
N ILE A 141 2.79 19.22 6.26
CA ILE A 141 1.97 20.11 7.08
C ILE A 141 1.99 21.48 6.38
N LYS A 142 0.81 21.92 5.95
CA LYS A 142 0.59 23.22 5.31
C LYS A 142 0.57 24.36 6.31
#